data_25a782298e2aa1a2dc9d19061f91157d
#
_entry.id   25a782298e2aa1a2dc9d19061f91157d
#
_cell.length_a   1.000
_cell.length_b   1.000
_cell.length_c   1.000
_cell.angle_alpha   90.00
_cell.angle_beta   90.00
_cell.angle_gamma   90.00
#
_symmetry.space_group_name_H-M   'P 1'
#
loop_
_entity.id
_entity.type
_entity.pdbx_description
1 polymer ?
#
loop_
_entity_poly.entity_id
_entity_poly.type
_entity_poly.pdbx_seq_one_letter_code
_entity_poly.pdbx_strand_id
1 'polypeptide(L)'
;YKVPLVDMFLYVCDEADTGIVSLSQEDLDDLHDARDQMESALAQLQGDDYNRVLIYLSPSLEPGQTTYEFTDTIRSIARKYYPDGELYMAGDATNEYDFQKSFAIDNVVVNVVSIFIVLLVLLFTFQSVGMPILLIVVIQGAIWINFSFPYFMGTNLYFMGYLIVSSIQMGANIDYAIVIATRFNELKDKMEHKQAMIETINFAFPTILTSGTIMTVSGILIGQMTSDACIVGIGQCLGRGTIISILLVLFVLPQILLIGTRIVDRTSFAVPKLVARSSGNGRMRVNGIVQGEIHGSVAGTMNAIVDGDVQLTVISGNVSQELDDNEKQEVQNEDQ
;
A
#
# COMPACT_ATOMS: atom_id res chain seq x y z
N TYR A 1 -1.97 -59.31 -20.48
CA TYR A 1 -0.70 -58.61 -20.62
C TYR A 1 -0.97 -57.38 -21.53
N LYS A 2 -0.79 -56.19 -21.00
CA LYS A 2 -0.83 -54.95 -21.80
C LYS A 2 0.59 -54.67 -22.21
N VAL A 3 0.96 -54.89 -23.44
CA VAL A 3 2.25 -54.47 -24.01
C VAL A 3 2.12 -53.00 -24.30
N PRO A 4 3.03 -52.15 -23.84
CA PRO A 4 3.06 -50.74 -24.20
C PRO A 4 3.21 -50.59 -25.71
N LEU A 5 2.38 -49.78 -26.36
CA LEU A 5 2.35 -49.62 -27.80
C LEU A 5 3.70 -49.13 -28.38
N VAL A 6 4.35 -48.26 -27.64
CA VAL A 6 5.64 -47.68 -28.01
C VAL A 6 6.74 -48.73 -28.01
N ASP A 7 6.82 -49.54 -26.95
CA ASP A 7 7.82 -50.61 -26.82
C ASP A 7 7.63 -51.66 -27.95
N MET A 8 6.36 -51.95 -28.25
CA MET A 8 6.03 -52.87 -29.34
C MET A 8 6.44 -52.27 -30.71
N PHE A 9 6.21 -51.01 -30.94
CA PHE A 9 6.61 -50.31 -32.17
C PHE A 9 8.14 -50.29 -32.34
N LEU A 10 8.87 -49.92 -31.31
CA LEU A 10 10.36 -49.90 -31.34
C LEU A 10 10.91 -51.31 -31.57
N TYR A 11 10.32 -52.33 -30.95
CA TYR A 11 10.70 -53.70 -31.20
C TYR A 11 10.47 -54.10 -32.66
N VAL A 12 9.35 -53.70 -33.29
CA VAL A 12 9.11 -53.96 -34.74
C VAL A 12 10.12 -53.23 -35.62
N CYS A 13 10.54 -52.02 -35.28
CA CYS A 13 11.60 -51.31 -35.99
C CYS A 13 12.92 -52.06 -35.91
N ASP A 14 13.29 -52.54 -34.71
CA ASP A 14 14.52 -53.33 -34.54
C ASP A 14 14.51 -54.64 -35.33
N GLU A 15 13.37 -55.38 -35.40
CA GLU A 15 13.20 -56.59 -36.20
C GLU A 15 13.25 -56.29 -37.71
N ALA A 16 12.73 -55.14 -38.15
CA ALA A 16 12.83 -54.72 -39.57
C ALA A 16 14.29 -54.46 -39.97
N ASP A 17 15.09 -53.83 -39.10
CA ASP A 17 16.52 -53.57 -39.32
C ASP A 17 17.34 -54.86 -39.40
N THR A 18 16.93 -55.94 -38.76
CA THR A 18 17.58 -57.26 -38.85
C THR A 18 17.31 -58.01 -40.17
N GLY A 19 16.42 -57.49 -41.01
CA GLY A 19 16.09 -58.07 -42.32
C GLY A 19 15.13 -59.26 -42.22
N ILE A 20 14.51 -59.52 -41.12
CA ILE A 20 13.50 -60.59 -40.97
C ILE A 20 12.23 -60.26 -41.78
N VAL A 21 11.93 -58.97 -41.93
CA VAL A 21 10.83 -58.46 -42.75
C VAL A 21 11.39 -57.79 -43.97
N SER A 22 11.07 -58.26 -45.17
CA SER A 22 11.50 -57.67 -46.43
C SER A 22 10.62 -56.47 -46.77
N LEU A 23 11.10 -55.28 -46.42
CA LEU A 23 10.52 -54.00 -46.77
C LEU A 23 11.21 -53.35 -47.97
N SER A 24 10.50 -52.48 -48.67
CA SER A 24 11.14 -51.65 -49.68
C SER A 24 12.03 -50.57 -48.99
N GLN A 25 12.96 -50.01 -49.73
CA GLN A 25 13.89 -49.00 -49.23
C GLN A 25 13.10 -47.75 -48.75
N GLU A 26 12.02 -47.39 -49.46
CA GLU A 26 11.14 -46.27 -49.14
C GLU A 26 10.37 -46.54 -47.84
N ASP A 27 9.85 -47.76 -47.63
CA ASP A 27 9.17 -48.15 -46.40
C ASP A 27 10.13 -48.22 -45.20
N LEU A 28 11.41 -48.56 -45.40
CA LEU A 28 12.43 -48.52 -44.34
C LEU A 28 12.77 -47.11 -43.94
N ASP A 29 12.93 -46.18 -44.89
CA ASP A 29 13.21 -44.79 -44.63
C ASP A 29 12.01 -44.15 -43.84
N ASP A 30 10.77 -44.42 -44.26
CA ASP A 30 9.57 -43.97 -43.52
C ASP A 30 9.50 -44.56 -42.10
N LEU A 31 9.91 -45.81 -41.92
CA LEU A 31 9.95 -46.46 -40.61
C LEU A 31 11.00 -45.85 -39.68
N HIS A 32 12.17 -45.52 -40.24
CA HIS A 32 13.23 -44.82 -39.50
C HIS A 32 12.78 -43.40 -39.08
N ASP A 33 12.14 -42.65 -39.98
CA ASP A 33 11.61 -41.33 -39.64
C ASP A 33 10.55 -41.43 -38.56
N ALA A 34 9.67 -42.43 -38.61
CA ALA A 34 8.65 -42.67 -37.57
C ALA A 34 9.29 -43.08 -36.23
N ARG A 35 10.40 -43.88 -36.27
CA ARG A 35 11.18 -44.26 -35.08
C ARG A 35 11.79 -43.03 -34.42
N ASP A 36 12.46 -42.17 -35.18
CA ASP A 36 13.09 -40.95 -34.66
C ASP A 36 12.08 -40.00 -34.03
N GLN A 37 10.89 -39.87 -34.63
CA GLN A 37 9.77 -39.12 -34.05
C GLN A 37 9.28 -39.72 -32.75
N MET A 38 9.15 -41.07 -32.71
CA MET A 38 8.68 -41.79 -31.52
C MET A 38 9.71 -41.72 -30.39
N GLU A 39 11.01 -41.88 -30.69
CA GLU A 39 12.09 -41.74 -29.71
C GLU A 39 12.19 -40.31 -29.18
N SER A 40 12.03 -39.30 -30.05
CA SER A 40 11.96 -37.90 -29.62
C SER A 40 10.76 -37.62 -28.72
N ALA A 41 9.59 -38.19 -29.04
CA ALA A 41 8.40 -38.08 -28.21
C ALA A 41 8.59 -38.79 -26.86
N LEU A 42 9.20 -39.97 -26.87
CA LEU A 42 9.50 -40.74 -25.67
C LEU A 42 10.45 -39.97 -24.74
N ALA A 43 11.53 -39.39 -25.31
CA ALA A 43 12.49 -38.58 -24.57
C ALA A 43 11.86 -37.31 -23.93
N GLN A 44 10.77 -36.81 -24.51
CA GLN A 44 10.00 -35.70 -23.89
C GLN A 44 9.10 -36.14 -22.74
N LEU A 45 8.71 -37.41 -22.72
CA LEU A 45 7.78 -37.95 -21.73
C LEU A 45 8.48 -38.76 -20.63
N GLN A 46 9.61 -39.37 -20.92
CA GLN A 46 10.36 -40.22 -20.01
C GLN A 46 11.79 -39.67 -19.86
N GLY A 47 12.15 -39.26 -18.68
CA GLY A 47 13.49 -38.86 -18.28
C GLY A 47 14.09 -39.86 -17.29
N ASP A 48 15.37 -39.66 -16.94
CA ASP A 48 16.08 -40.55 -16.03
C ASP A 48 15.49 -40.49 -14.60
N ASP A 49 15.12 -39.30 -14.14
CA ASP A 49 14.60 -39.05 -12.77
C ASP A 49 13.07 -38.86 -12.75
N TYR A 50 12.46 -38.35 -13.82
CA TYR A 50 11.05 -37.99 -13.86
C TYR A 50 10.37 -38.46 -15.12
N ASN A 51 9.14 -38.95 -14.97
CA ASN A 51 8.24 -39.22 -16.09
C ASN A 51 7.19 -38.11 -16.22
N ARG A 52 6.90 -37.69 -17.44
CA ARG A 52 5.95 -36.63 -17.76
C ARG A 52 4.64 -37.24 -18.27
N VAL A 53 3.55 -36.89 -17.62
CA VAL A 53 2.17 -37.22 -18.04
C VAL A 53 1.50 -35.95 -18.52
N LEU A 54 1.04 -35.93 -19.78
CA LEU A 54 0.27 -34.83 -20.35
C LEU A 54 -1.21 -35.11 -20.22
N ILE A 55 -1.93 -34.21 -19.56
CA ILE A 55 -3.38 -34.28 -19.40
C ILE A 55 -3.99 -33.09 -20.12
N TYR A 56 -4.71 -33.33 -21.21
CA TYR A 56 -5.39 -32.30 -21.96
C TYR A 56 -6.79 -32.11 -21.43
N LEU A 57 -7.12 -30.90 -20.99
CA LEU A 57 -8.45 -30.53 -20.57
C LEU A 57 -9.28 -30.08 -21.77
N SER A 58 -10.61 -30.32 -21.71
CA SER A 58 -11.52 -29.82 -22.74
C SER A 58 -11.48 -28.29 -22.79
N PRO A 59 -11.47 -27.65 -23.99
CA PRO A 59 -11.55 -26.19 -24.10
C PRO A 59 -12.82 -25.57 -23.49
N SER A 60 -13.83 -26.39 -23.21
CA SER A 60 -15.07 -25.97 -22.54
C SER A 60 -14.93 -25.86 -21.01
N LEU A 61 -13.82 -26.29 -20.44
CA LEU A 61 -13.56 -26.12 -19.01
C LEU A 61 -12.94 -24.72 -18.82
N GLU A 62 -13.78 -23.75 -18.49
CA GLU A 62 -13.29 -22.43 -18.15
C GLU A 62 -12.52 -22.46 -16.82
N PRO A 63 -11.51 -21.58 -16.65
CA PRO A 63 -10.83 -21.39 -15.38
C PRO A 63 -11.84 -21.09 -14.27
N GLY A 64 -11.80 -21.89 -13.19
CA GLY A 64 -12.72 -21.69 -12.09
C GLY A 64 -12.79 -22.89 -11.14
N GLN A 65 -13.75 -22.86 -10.24
CA GLN A 65 -13.91 -23.86 -9.17
C GLN A 65 -13.90 -25.31 -9.65
N THR A 66 -14.55 -25.59 -10.77
CA THR A 66 -14.59 -26.94 -11.35
C THR A 66 -13.21 -27.43 -11.79
N THR A 67 -12.41 -26.57 -12.39
CA THR A 67 -11.03 -26.86 -12.79
C THR A 67 -10.13 -27.09 -11.58
N TYR A 68 -10.34 -26.34 -10.51
CA TYR A 68 -9.59 -26.47 -9.26
C TYR A 68 -9.90 -27.80 -8.54
N GLU A 69 -11.18 -28.17 -8.45
CA GLU A 69 -11.61 -29.47 -7.88
C GLU A 69 -11.06 -30.65 -8.71
N PHE A 70 -11.01 -30.51 -10.03
CA PHE A 70 -10.41 -31.50 -10.91
C PHE A 70 -8.91 -31.63 -10.68
N THR A 71 -8.19 -30.52 -10.55
CA THR A 71 -6.76 -30.48 -10.24
C THR A 71 -6.45 -31.16 -8.90
N ASP A 72 -7.23 -30.88 -7.86
CA ASP A 72 -7.10 -31.56 -6.56
C ASP A 72 -7.39 -33.05 -6.65
N THR A 73 -8.36 -33.45 -7.47
CA THR A 73 -8.68 -34.86 -7.71
C THR A 73 -7.52 -35.57 -8.37
N ILE A 74 -6.93 -35.01 -9.43
CA ILE A 74 -5.74 -35.56 -10.09
C ILE A 74 -4.58 -35.68 -9.10
N ARG A 75 -4.32 -34.62 -8.32
CA ARG A 75 -3.26 -34.61 -7.30
C ARG A 75 -3.45 -35.70 -6.26
N SER A 76 -4.68 -35.92 -5.82
CA SER A 76 -5.03 -36.98 -4.86
C SER A 76 -4.85 -38.37 -5.41
N ILE A 77 -5.26 -38.60 -6.68
CA ILE A 77 -5.06 -39.85 -7.39
C ILE A 77 -3.57 -40.13 -7.57
N ALA A 78 -2.80 -39.15 -8.07
CA ALA A 78 -1.38 -39.29 -8.29
C ALA A 78 -0.63 -39.65 -6.98
N ARG A 79 -0.94 -38.97 -5.87
CA ARG A 79 -0.36 -39.31 -4.55
C ARG A 79 -0.73 -40.70 -4.05
N LYS A 80 -1.87 -41.23 -4.45
CA LYS A 80 -2.26 -42.60 -4.09
C LYS A 80 -1.37 -43.66 -4.78
N TYR A 81 -0.92 -43.40 -6.01
CA TYR A 81 -0.07 -44.32 -6.77
C TYR A 81 1.42 -44.06 -6.56
N TYR A 82 1.78 -42.80 -6.21
CA TYR A 82 3.17 -42.38 -5.96
C TYR A 82 3.27 -41.72 -4.56
N PRO A 83 3.09 -42.48 -3.49
CA PRO A 83 3.05 -41.93 -2.13
C PRO A 83 4.38 -41.32 -1.68
N ASP A 84 5.50 -41.90 -2.11
CA ASP A 84 6.86 -41.51 -1.74
C ASP A 84 7.58 -40.74 -2.86
N GLY A 85 6.91 -40.52 -3.99
CA GLY A 85 7.47 -39.83 -5.16
C GLY A 85 7.24 -38.32 -5.09
N GLU A 86 8.20 -37.55 -5.61
CA GLU A 86 8.02 -36.14 -5.83
C GLU A 86 7.06 -35.92 -7.01
N LEU A 87 5.92 -35.28 -6.75
CA LEU A 87 4.91 -34.99 -7.74
C LEU A 87 4.87 -33.50 -8.05
N TYR A 88 5.23 -33.16 -9.26
CA TYR A 88 5.13 -31.80 -9.78
C TYR A 88 3.99 -31.71 -10.78
N MET A 89 3.07 -30.79 -10.56
CA MET A 89 1.98 -30.48 -11.51
C MET A 89 2.20 -29.07 -12.05
N ALA A 90 2.35 -28.94 -13.37
CA ALA A 90 2.54 -27.69 -14.05
C ALA A 90 1.61 -27.57 -15.24
N GLY A 91 1.09 -26.40 -15.51
CA GLY A 91 0.18 -26.10 -16.61
C GLY A 91 -0.72 -24.92 -16.26
N ASP A 92 -1.40 -24.37 -17.25
CA ASP A 92 -2.20 -23.16 -17.07
C ASP A 92 -3.26 -23.31 -15.96
N ALA A 93 -3.98 -24.45 -15.96
CA ALA A 93 -5.00 -24.72 -14.97
C ALA A 93 -4.46 -24.89 -13.55
N THR A 94 -3.28 -25.49 -13.40
CA THR A 94 -2.64 -25.68 -12.09
C THR A 94 -1.97 -24.41 -11.60
N ASN A 95 -1.34 -23.64 -12.49
CA ASN A 95 -0.73 -22.37 -12.15
C ASN A 95 -1.77 -21.41 -11.58
N GLU A 96 -2.92 -21.28 -12.24
CA GLU A 96 -4.00 -20.41 -11.78
C GLU A 96 -4.53 -20.82 -10.41
N TYR A 97 -4.69 -22.13 -10.18
CA TYR A 97 -5.11 -22.66 -8.88
C TYR A 97 -4.08 -22.41 -7.76
N ASP A 98 -2.82 -22.69 -8.00
CA ASP A 98 -1.75 -22.51 -7.03
C ASP A 98 -1.54 -21.02 -6.73
N PHE A 99 -1.66 -20.15 -7.74
CA PHE A 99 -1.70 -18.69 -7.55
C PHE A 99 -2.88 -18.24 -6.69
N GLN A 100 -4.08 -18.73 -6.96
CA GLN A 100 -5.25 -18.34 -6.17
C GLN A 100 -5.07 -18.72 -4.69
N LYS A 101 -4.54 -19.92 -4.43
CA LYS A 101 -4.33 -20.42 -3.06
C LYS A 101 -3.25 -19.63 -2.31
N SER A 102 -2.11 -19.36 -2.94
CA SER A 102 -1.04 -18.54 -2.37
C SER A 102 -1.51 -17.10 -2.20
N PHE A 103 -2.20 -16.57 -3.19
CA PHE A 103 -2.70 -15.20 -3.17
C PHE A 103 -3.65 -14.90 -2.02
N ALA A 104 -4.53 -15.84 -1.67
CA ALA A 104 -5.46 -15.65 -0.56
C ALA A 104 -4.71 -15.38 0.76
N ILE A 105 -3.60 -16.07 0.99
CA ILE A 105 -2.75 -15.89 2.17
C ILE A 105 -1.96 -14.60 2.05
N ASP A 106 -1.28 -14.38 0.91
CA ASP A 106 -0.45 -13.21 0.67
C ASP A 106 -1.25 -11.91 0.76
N ASN A 107 -2.49 -11.91 0.25
CA ASN A 107 -3.38 -10.76 0.34
C ASN A 107 -3.68 -10.37 1.80
N VAL A 108 -3.98 -11.35 2.65
CA VAL A 108 -4.21 -11.09 4.08
C VAL A 108 -2.94 -10.55 4.74
N VAL A 109 -1.80 -11.17 4.47
CA VAL A 109 -0.51 -10.76 5.06
C VAL A 109 -0.15 -9.33 4.61
N VAL A 110 -0.22 -9.04 3.31
CA VAL A 110 0.10 -7.71 2.77
C VAL A 110 -0.83 -6.64 3.34
N ASN A 111 -2.15 -6.90 3.40
CA ASN A 111 -3.10 -5.93 3.96
C ASN A 111 -2.86 -5.70 5.46
N VAL A 112 -2.65 -6.75 6.25
CA VAL A 112 -2.39 -6.60 7.70
C VAL A 112 -1.09 -5.86 7.95
N VAL A 113 -0.01 -6.21 7.24
CA VAL A 113 1.29 -5.53 7.37
C VAL A 113 1.18 -4.06 6.93
N SER A 114 0.48 -3.77 5.83
CA SER A 114 0.27 -2.40 5.35
C SER A 114 -0.51 -1.56 6.37
N ILE A 115 -1.61 -2.09 6.91
CA ILE A 115 -2.39 -1.43 7.97
C ILE A 115 -1.54 -1.19 9.21
N PHE A 116 -0.72 -2.18 9.61
CA PHE A 116 0.14 -2.06 10.78
C PHE A 116 1.21 -0.97 10.61
N ILE A 117 1.88 -0.95 9.44
CA ILE A 117 2.90 0.09 9.14
C ILE A 117 2.25 1.47 9.13
N VAL A 118 1.10 1.62 8.46
CA VAL A 118 0.34 2.87 8.41
C VAL A 118 -0.08 3.31 9.82
N LEU A 119 -0.61 2.39 10.63
CA LEU A 119 -0.97 2.67 12.02
C LEU A 119 0.22 3.19 12.81
N LEU A 120 1.37 2.55 12.66
CA LEU A 120 2.59 2.91 13.36
C LEU A 120 3.07 4.32 12.97
N VAL A 121 3.11 4.63 11.66
CA VAL A 121 3.48 5.97 11.17
C VAL A 121 2.52 7.05 11.68
N LEU A 122 1.22 6.80 11.59
CA LEU A 122 0.19 7.75 12.08
C LEU A 122 0.24 7.94 13.60
N LEU A 123 0.53 6.88 14.34
CA LEU A 123 0.65 6.94 15.79
C LEU A 123 1.82 7.85 16.23
N PHE A 124 2.95 7.76 15.55
CA PHE A 124 4.06 8.68 15.77
C PHE A 124 3.76 10.11 15.32
N THR A 125 3.04 10.27 14.22
CA THR A 125 2.69 11.59 13.67
C THR A 125 1.73 12.35 14.56
N PHE A 126 0.66 11.71 15.01
CA PHE A 126 -0.41 12.37 15.77
C PHE A 126 -0.27 12.26 17.29
N GLN A 127 0.63 11.44 17.80
CA GLN A 127 0.82 11.20 19.24
C GLN A 127 -0.51 10.88 19.95
N SER A 128 -1.39 10.18 19.28
CA SER A 128 -2.70 9.75 19.75
C SER A 128 -3.02 8.39 19.14
N VAL A 129 -3.66 7.52 19.88
CA VAL A 129 -4.10 6.21 19.36
C VAL A 129 -5.44 6.35 18.62
N GLY A 130 -6.30 7.24 19.08
CA GLY A 130 -7.64 7.41 18.51
C GLY A 130 -7.62 7.97 17.08
N MET A 131 -6.76 8.95 16.80
CA MET A 131 -6.68 9.59 15.49
C MET A 131 -6.32 8.58 14.38
N PRO A 132 -5.25 7.79 14.47
CA PRO A 132 -4.90 6.77 13.48
C PRO A 132 -6.01 5.77 13.21
N ILE A 133 -6.68 5.29 14.25
CA ILE A 133 -7.76 4.31 14.07
C ILE A 133 -8.91 4.89 13.25
N LEU A 134 -9.33 6.13 13.53
CA LEU A 134 -10.38 6.80 12.77
C LEU A 134 -10.00 6.98 11.31
N LEU A 135 -8.75 7.39 11.03
CA LEU A 135 -8.25 7.56 9.67
C LEU A 135 -8.22 6.24 8.90
N ILE A 136 -7.70 5.18 9.51
CA ILE A 136 -7.60 3.85 8.89
C ILE A 136 -8.99 3.29 8.56
N VAL A 137 -9.98 3.46 9.43
CA VAL A 137 -11.35 3.00 9.16
C VAL A 137 -11.93 3.65 7.91
N VAL A 138 -11.71 4.95 7.70
CA VAL A 138 -12.19 5.66 6.50
C VAL A 138 -11.45 5.18 5.26
N ILE A 139 -10.11 5.06 5.33
CA ILE A 139 -9.27 4.62 4.21
C ILE A 139 -9.63 3.19 3.81
N GLN A 140 -9.73 2.29 4.79
CA GLN A 140 -10.07 0.89 4.53
C GLN A 140 -11.50 0.75 4.00
N GLY A 141 -12.42 1.57 4.48
CA GLY A 141 -13.78 1.66 3.96
C GLY A 141 -13.81 2.05 2.48
N ALA A 142 -12.99 3.03 2.05
CA ALA A 142 -12.87 3.42 0.66
C ALA A 142 -12.37 2.26 -0.24
N ILE A 143 -11.37 1.53 0.24
CA ILE A 143 -10.80 0.36 -0.45
C ILE A 143 -11.87 -0.73 -0.60
N TRP A 144 -12.59 -1.07 0.46
CA TRP A 144 -13.64 -2.09 0.41
C TRP A 144 -14.79 -1.73 -0.52
N ILE A 145 -15.23 -0.46 -0.50
CA ILE A 145 -16.24 0.03 -1.43
C ILE A 145 -15.76 -0.10 -2.87
N ASN A 146 -14.51 0.28 -3.17
CA ASN A 146 -13.96 0.14 -4.51
C ASN A 146 -13.96 -1.31 -5.00
N PHE A 147 -13.53 -2.24 -4.17
CA PHE A 147 -13.47 -3.66 -4.53
C PHE A 147 -14.83 -4.38 -4.51
N SER A 148 -15.89 -3.72 -4.03
CA SER A 148 -17.25 -4.24 -4.18
C SER A 148 -17.82 -4.06 -5.60
N PHE A 149 -17.33 -3.07 -6.35
CA PHE A 149 -17.83 -2.78 -7.70
C PHE A 149 -17.67 -3.92 -8.72
N PRO A 150 -16.52 -4.62 -8.82
CA PRO A 150 -16.38 -5.76 -9.73
C PRO A 150 -17.48 -6.80 -9.54
N TYR A 151 -17.84 -7.08 -8.29
CA TYR A 151 -18.94 -8.02 -7.97
C TYR A 151 -20.30 -7.54 -8.52
N PHE A 152 -20.64 -6.26 -8.33
CA PHE A 152 -21.90 -5.70 -8.83
C PHE A 152 -21.95 -5.56 -10.36
N MET A 153 -20.79 -5.36 -10.99
CA MET A 153 -20.69 -5.22 -12.44
C MET A 153 -20.49 -6.57 -13.15
N GLY A 154 -20.33 -7.67 -12.42
CA GLY A 154 -20.04 -8.97 -13.00
C GLY A 154 -18.71 -9.04 -13.76
N THR A 155 -17.74 -8.21 -13.37
CA THR A 155 -16.42 -8.17 -13.99
C THR A 155 -15.39 -8.87 -13.10
N ASN A 156 -14.51 -9.64 -13.72
CA ASN A 156 -13.41 -10.29 -13.01
C ASN A 156 -12.23 -9.36 -12.89
N LEU A 157 -11.68 -9.22 -11.71
CA LEU A 157 -10.45 -8.51 -11.45
C LEU A 157 -9.31 -9.52 -11.29
N TYR A 158 -8.25 -9.33 -12.05
CA TYR A 158 -7.06 -10.17 -11.93
C TYR A 158 -6.43 -10.01 -10.53
N PHE A 159 -5.99 -11.11 -9.93
CA PHE A 159 -5.55 -11.15 -8.53
C PHE A 159 -4.40 -10.16 -8.21
N MET A 160 -3.42 -10.03 -9.13
CA MET A 160 -2.33 -9.04 -8.95
C MET A 160 -2.87 -7.61 -8.94
N GLY A 161 -3.92 -7.31 -9.72
CA GLY A 161 -4.57 -6.02 -9.72
C GLY A 161 -5.15 -5.65 -8.37
N TYR A 162 -5.69 -6.63 -7.65
CA TYR A 162 -6.21 -6.43 -6.30
C TYR A 162 -5.09 -5.98 -5.33
N LEU A 163 -3.95 -6.70 -5.28
CA LEU A 163 -2.82 -6.35 -4.41
C LEU A 163 -2.23 -4.98 -4.75
N ILE A 164 -2.00 -4.73 -6.04
CA ILE A 164 -1.40 -3.48 -6.50
C ILE A 164 -2.31 -2.30 -6.17
N VAL A 165 -3.59 -2.38 -6.51
CA VAL A 165 -4.54 -1.28 -6.30
C VAL A 165 -4.78 -1.04 -4.81
N SER A 166 -4.91 -2.09 -3.98
CA SER A 166 -5.09 -1.92 -2.53
C SER A 166 -3.90 -1.21 -1.89
N SER A 167 -2.67 -1.58 -2.28
CA SER A 167 -1.44 -0.95 -1.78
C SER A 167 -1.31 0.51 -2.21
N ILE A 168 -1.58 0.82 -3.49
CA ILE A 168 -1.55 2.19 -4.00
C ILE A 168 -2.62 3.05 -3.33
N GLN A 169 -3.85 2.54 -3.22
CA GLN A 169 -4.94 3.27 -2.57
C GLN A 169 -4.67 3.52 -1.08
N MET A 170 -4.11 2.55 -0.37
CA MET A 170 -3.72 2.74 1.03
C MET A 170 -2.73 3.90 1.14
N GLY A 171 -1.67 3.93 0.32
CA GLY A 171 -0.66 4.99 0.34
C GLY A 171 -1.22 6.35 -0.06
N ALA A 172 -1.95 6.44 -1.17
CA ALA A 172 -2.49 7.71 -1.66
C ALA A 172 -3.57 8.30 -0.75
N ASN A 173 -4.44 7.46 -0.20
CA ASN A 173 -5.54 7.94 0.64
C ASN A 173 -5.07 8.44 2.00
N ILE A 174 -3.98 7.87 2.53
CA ILE A 174 -3.42 8.31 3.81
C ILE A 174 -2.91 9.74 3.73
N ASP A 175 -2.31 10.14 2.62
CA ASP A 175 -1.81 11.51 2.43
C ASP A 175 -2.94 12.53 2.50
N TYR A 176 -4.09 12.24 1.88
CA TYR A 176 -5.27 13.10 1.96
C TYR A 176 -5.81 13.18 3.38
N ALA A 177 -5.87 12.06 4.06
CA ALA A 177 -6.35 11.98 5.43
C ALA A 177 -5.43 12.70 6.42
N ILE A 178 -4.10 12.60 6.25
CA ILE A 178 -3.11 13.30 7.08
C ILE A 178 -3.26 14.81 6.94
N VAL A 179 -3.41 15.34 5.72
CA VAL A 179 -3.56 16.79 5.50
C VAL A 179 -4.75 17.35 6.26
N ILE A 180 -5.91 16.69 6.18
CA ILE A 180 -7.11 17.11 6.91
C ILE A 180 -6.89 16.96 8.43
N ALA A 181 -6.40 15.81 8.89
CA ALA A 181 -6.27 15.52 10.30
C ALA A 181 -5.23 16.44 10.98
N THR A 182 -4.11 16.72 10.33
CA THR A 182 -3.08 17.63 10.86
C THR A 182 -3.63 19.05 10.99
N ARG A 183 -4.25 19.55 9.93
CA ARG A 183 -4.81 20.90 9.96
C ARG A 183 -5.93 21.07 10.97
N PHE A 184 -6.81 20.08 11.07
CA PHE A 184 -7.85 20.07 12.08
C PHE A 184 -7.26 20.04 13.50
N ASN A 185 -6.23 19.23 13.74
CA ASN A 185 -5.58 19.16 15.06
C ASN A 185 -4.88 20.46 15.46
N GLU A 186 -4.36 21.23 14.50
CA GLU A 186 -3.78 22.56 14.74
C GLU A 186 -4.82 23.63 15.11
N LEU A 187 -6.03 23.52 14.58
CA LEU A 187 -7.09 24.52 14.72
C LEU A 187 -8.09 24.22 15.82
N LYS A 188 -8.29 22.96 16.19
CA LYS A 188 -9.31 22.53 17.17
C LYS A 188 -9.18 23.18 18.55
N ASP A 189 -7.93 23.51 18.94
CA ASP A 189 -7.65 24.14 20.24
C ASP A 189 -7.73 25.69 20.20
N LYS A 190 -7.83 26.27 18.97
CA LYS A 190 -7.84 27.73 18.76
C LYS A 190 -9.22 28.29 18.48
N MET A 191 -10.15 27.46 18.04
CA MET A 191 -11.51 27.86 17.67
C MET A 191 -12.50 26.73 17.88
N GLU A 192 -13.80 27.01 17.73
CA GLU A 192 -14.84 25.98 17.82
C GLU A 192 -14.59 24.85 16.81
N HIS A 193 -14.77 23.59 17.21
CA HIS A 193 -14.47 22.42 16.40
C HIS A 193 -15.13 22.44 15.00
N LYS A 194 -16.36 22.97 14.93
CA LYS A 194 -17.08 23.10 13.65
C LYS A 194 -16.42 24.12 12.74
N GLN A 195 -16.02 25.28 13.29
CA GLN A 195 -15.30 26.32 12.57
C GLN A 195 -13.92 25.84 12.13
N ALA A 196 -13.19 25.15 13.02
CA ALA A 196 -11.91 24.54 12.73
C ALA A 196 -11.99 23.56 11.56
N MET A 197 -13.07 22.77 11.50
CA MET A 197 -13.27 21.83 10.40
C MET A 197 -13.55 22.53 9.06
N ILE A 198 -14.37 23.59 9.06
CA ILE A 198 -14.66 24.39 7.86
C ILE A 198 -13.35 24.98 7.29
N GLU A 199 -12.54 25.59 8.13
CA GLU A 199 -11.23 26.15 7.73
C GLU A 199 -10.28 25.06 7.24
N THR A 200 -10.30 23.90 7.88
CA THR A 200 -9.51 22.73 7.47
C THR A 200 -9.87 22.26 6.08
N ILE A 201 -11.18 22.14 5.80
CA ILE A 201 -11.65 21.69 4.49
C ILE A 201 -11.32 22.73 3.42
N ASN A 202 -11.54 24.02 3.68
CA ASN A 202 -11.21 25.09 2.74
C ASN A 202 -9.73 25.09 2.36
N PHE A 203 -8.85 24.79 3.31
CA PHE A 203 -7.41 24.68 3.08
C PHE A 203 -7.05 23.41 2.31
N ALA A 204 -7.60 22.25 2.70
CA ALA A 204 -7.23 20.95 2.15
C ALA A 204 -7.87 20.65 0.79
N PHE A 205 -9.06 21.20 0.52
CA PHE A 205 -9.86 20.90 -0.67
C PHE A 205 -9.11 21.08 -2.00
N PRO A 206 -8.43 22.22 -2.29
CA PRO A 206 -7.74 22.38 -3.55
C PRO A 206 -6.64 21.34 -3.76
N THR A 207 -5.87 21.04 -2.72
CA THR A 207 -4.76 20.09 -2.78
C THR A 207 -5.26 18.67 -3.02
N ILE A 208 -6.29 18.24 -2.29
CA ILE A 208 -6.87 16.90 -2.43
C ILE A 208 -7.53 16.74 -3.80
N LEU A 209 -8.27 17.78 -4.25
CA LEU A 209 -8.95 17.71 -5.53
C LEU A 209 -7.96 17.66 -6.70
N THR A 210 -6.90 18.48 -6.69
CA THR A 210 -5.90 18.49 -7.77
C THR A 210 -5.14 17.17 -7.86
N SER A 211 -4.56 16.69 -6.76
CA SER A 211 -3.80 15.43 -6.77
C SER A 211 -4.70 14.22 -7.06
N GLY A 212 -5.89 14.20 -6.48
CA GLY A 212 -6.86 13.14 -6.73
C GLY A 212 -7.39 13.15 -8.17
N THR A 213 -7.59 14.31 -8.78
CA THR A 213 -7.98 14.41 -10.20
C THR A 213 -6.87 13.85 -11.10
N ILE A 214 -5.61 14.19 -10.84
CA ILE A 214 -4.46 13.67 -11.60
C ILE A 214 -4.44 12.14 -11.52
N MET A 215 -4.58 11.59 -10.33
CA MET A 215 -4.56 10.13 -10.12
C MET A 215 -5.77 9.44 -10.78
N THR A 216 -6.94 10.06 -10.69
CA THR A 216 -8.17 9.56 -11.35
C THR A 216 -8.02 9.52 -12.86
N VAL A 217 -7.58 10.64 -13.46
CA VAL A 217 -7.38 10.74 -14.91
C VAL A 217 -6.31 9.74 -15.37
N SER A 218 -5.20 9.61 -14.64
CA SER A 218 -4.16 8.64 -14.94
C SER A 218 -4.71 7.21 -14.92
N GLY A 219 -5.49 6.85 -13.90
CA GLY A 219 -6.12 5.53 -13.83
C GLY A 219 -7.08 5.26 -14.99
N ILE A 220 -7.91 6.23 -15.34
CA ILE A 220 -8.84 6.12 -16.50
C ILE A 220 -8.06 5.96 -17.82
N LEU A 221 -7.01 6.76 -18.04
CA LEU A 221 -6.18 6.68 -19.24
C LEU A 221 -5.49 5.32 -19.35
N ILE A 222 -4.90 4.82 -18.27
CA ILE A 222 -4.31 3.48 -18.23
C ILE A 222 -5.36 2.42 -18.61
N GLY A 223 -6.57 2.52 -18.03
CA GLY A 223 -7.65 1.59 -18.30
C GLY A 223 -8.24 1.66 -19.72
N GLN A 224 -7.98 2.73 -20.46
CA GLN A 224 -8.49 2.90 -21.84
C GLN A 224 -7.43 2.70 -22.92
N MET A 225 -6.17 3.02 -22.63
CA MET A 225 -5.10 3.01 -23.63
C MET A 225 -4.34 1.68 -23.71
N THR A 226 -4.51 0.81 -22.75
CA THR A 226 -3.79 -0.48 -22.67
C THR A 226 -4.62 -1.59 -23.28
N SER A 227 -3.98 -2.51 -23.98
CA SER A 227 -4.60 -3.72 -24.56
C SER A 227 -4.58 -4.92 -23.60
N ASP A 228 -3.74 -4.90 -22.58
CA ASP A 228 -3.63 -5.97 -21.58
C ASP A 228 -4.77 -5.90 -20.57
N ALA A 229 -5.54 -6.97 -20.48
CA ALA A 229 -6.74 -7.03 -19.64
C ALA A 229 -6.44 -6.86 -18.14
N CYS A 230 -5.28 -7.29 -17.68
CA CYS A 230 -4.85 -7.14 -16.29
C CYS A 230 -4.60 -5.65 -15.98
N ILE A 231 -3.86 -4.96 -16.85
CA ILE A 231 -3.52 -3.54 -16.67
C ILE A 231 -4.77 -2.66 -16.84
N VAL A 232 -5.67 -3.00 -17.75
CA VAL A 232 -6.99 -2.35 -17.88
C VAL A 232 -7.76 -2.41 -16.56
N GLY A 233 -7.84 -3.59 -15.95
CA GLY A 233 -8.50 -3.78 -14.66
C GLY A 233 -7.88 -2.95 -13.54
N ILE A 234 -6.55 -2.90 -13.47
CA ILE A 234 -5.81 -2.06 -12.50
C ILE A 234 -6.15 -0.58 -12.71
N GLY A 235 -6.06 -0.09 -13.93
CA GLY A 235 -6.34 1.32 -14.27
C GLY A 235 -7.76 1.73 -13.90
N GLN A 236 -8.75 0.93 -14.28
CA GLN A 236 -10.16 1.18 -13.95
C GLN A 236 -10.43 1.18 -12.45
N CYS A 237 -9.88 0.21 -11.72
CA CYS A 237 -10.00 0.15 -10.27
C CYS A 237 -9.30 1.32 -9.57
N LEU A 238 -8.13 1.73 -10.06
CA LEU A 238 -7.39 2.85 -9.51
C LEU A 238 -8.15 4.17 -9.72
N GLY A 239 -8.60 4.45 -10.95
CA GLY A 239 -9.35 5.67 -11.26
C GLY A 239 -10.64 5.79 -10.45
N ARG A 240 -11.45 4.74 -10.45
CA ARG A 240 -12.71 4.68 -9.66
C ARG A 240 -12.44 4.76 -8.16
N GLY A 241 -11.46 4.00 -7.69
CA GLY A 241 -11.11 3.96 -6.28
C GLY A 241 -10.63 5.30 -5.74
N THR A 242 -9.92 6.08 -6.55
CA THR A 242 -9.50 7.45 -6.18
C THR A 242 -10.70 8.38 -6.03
N ILE A 243 -11.68 8.32 -6.94
CA ILE A 243 -12.92 9.11 -6.81
C ILE A 243 -13.65 8.79 -5.51
N ILE A 244 -13.84 7.51 -5.22
CA ILE A 244 -14.48 7.04 -3.98
C ILE A 244 -13.73 7.56 -2.77
N SER A 245 -12.40 7.47 -2.79
CA SER A 245 -11.55 7.92 -1.69
C SER A 245 -11.64 9.42 -1.44
N ILE A 246 -11.61 10.24 -2.50
CA ILE A 246 -11.78 11.70 -2.39
C ILE A 246 -13.13 12.02 -1.75
N LEU A 247 -14.20 11.36 -2.20
CA LEU A 247 -15.54 11.57 -1.63
C LEU A 247 -15.59 11.20 -0.14
N LEU A 248 -15.04 10.05 0.25
CA LEU A 248 -15.03 9.66 1.65
C LEU A 248 -14.15 10.58 2.51
N VAL A 249 -13.00 10.97 2.01
CA VAL A 249 -12.08 11.86 2.74
C VAL A 249 -12.65 13.28 2.87
N LEU A 250 -13.36 13.81 1.88
CA LEU A 250 -13.93 15.15 1.95
C LEU A 250 -15.26 15.21 2.72
N PHE A 251 -16.08 14.15 2.67
CA PHE A 251 -17.42 14.19 3.26
C PHE A 251 -17.56 13.35 4.54
N VAL A 252 -16.94 12.18 4.59
CA VAL A 252 -17.11 11.24 5.71
C VAL A 252 -16.06 11.47 6.80
N LEU A 253 -14.79 11.64 6.40
CA LEU A 253 -13.72 11.85 7.36
C LEU A 253 -13.93 13.06 8.27
N PRO A 254 -14.36 14.24 7.78
CA PRO A 254 -14.64 15.38 8.64
C PRO A 254 -15.69 15.11 9.72
N GLN A 255 -16.75 14.37 9.36
CA GLN A 255 -17.80 13.99 10.31
C GLN A 255 -17.28 13.03 11.38
N ILE A 256 -16.49 12.04 10.96
CA ILE A 256 -15.87 11.08 11.89
C ILE A 256 -14.89 11.79 12.82
N LEU A 257 -14.10 12.74 12.33
CA LEU A 257 -13.17 13.52 13.18
C LEU A 257 -13.92 14.40 14.19
N LEU A 258 -15.01 15.04 13.78
CA LEU A 258 -15.84 15.86 14.69
C LEU A 258 -16.47 15.02 15.82
N ILE A 259 -17.00 13.84 15.49
CA ILE A 259 -17.57 12.92 16.47
C ILE A 259 -16.47 12.29 17.33
N GLY A 260 -15.34 11.98 16.71
CA GLY A 260 -14.19 11.30 17.32
C GLY A 260 -13.30 12.18 18.20
N THR A 261 -13.47 13.50 18.24
CA THR A 261 -12.62 14.43 19.02
C THR A 261 -12.47 13.98 20.48
N ARG A 262 -13.56 13.55 21.12
CA ARG A 262 -13.53 13.05 22.52
C ARG A 262 -12.66 11.80 22.69
N ILE A 263 -12.62 10.94 21.69
CA ILE A 263 -11.80 9.71 21.70
C ILE A 263 -10.34 10.09 21.49
N VAL A 264 -10.07 10.97 20.54
CA VAL A 264 -8.73 11.48 20.24
C VAL A 264 -8.10 12.14 21.46
N ASP A 265 -8.84 13.02 22.13
CA ASP A 265 -8.34 13.77 23.30
C ASP A 265 -8.08 12.85 24.51
N ARG A 266 -8.88 11.79 24.68
CA ARG A 266 -8.67 10.79 25.75
C ARG A 266 -7.52 9.83 25.49
N THR A 267 -7.15 9.65 24.24
CA THR A 267 -6.12 8.69 23.80
C THR A 267 -4.82 9.37 23.38
N SER A 268 -4.74 10.69 23.52
CA SER A 268 -3.51 11.43 23.27
C SER A 268 -2.48 11.12 24.37
N PHE A 269 -1.25 10.84 23.96
CA PHE A 269 -0.11 10.66 24.84
C PHE A 269 0.99 11.63 24.43
N ALA A 270 1.55 12.33 25.41
CA ALA A 270 2.73 13.13 25.17
C ALA A 270 3.93 12.19 25.07
N VAL A 271 4.46 11.98 23.87
CA VAL A 271 5.81 11.44 23.74
C VAL A 271 6.73 12.48 24.38
N PRO A 272 7.47 12.16 25.45
CA PRO A 272 8.46 13.09 25.96
C PRO A 272 9.32 13.49 24.79
N LYS A 273 9.26 14.78 24.41
CA LYS A 273 10.12 15.30 23.36
C LYS A 273 11.52 14.93 23.81
N LEU A 274 12.17 14.03 23.08
CA LEU A 274 13.61 13.83 23.12
C LEU A 274 14.29 15.07 22.47
N VAL A 275 13.82 16.24 22.86
CA VAL A 275 14.65 17.42 22.81
C VAL A 275 15.70 17.09 23.84
N ALA A 276 16.91 16.85 23.37
CA ALA A 276 18.07 16.84 24.21
C ALA A 276 17.93 18.07 25.11
N ARG A 277 17.50 17.82 26.34
CA ARG A 277 17.52 18.83 27.39
C ARG A 277 19.01 19.03 27.58
N SER A 278 19.54 19.97 26.81
CA SER A 278 20.83 20.51 27.07
C SER A 278 20.71 21.08 28.49
N SER A 279 20.97 20.21 29.44
CA SER A 279 21.26 20.59 30.82
C SER A 279 22.68 21.14 30.83
N GLY A 280 22.92 22.06 29.92
CA GLY A 280 24.03 22.95 29.97
C GLY A 280 23.51 24.25 30.50
N ASN A 281 24.18 24.80 31.50
CA ASN A 281 24.15 26.20 31.90
C ASN A 281 24.57 27.08 30.70
N GLY A 282 23.86 26.93 29.59
CA GLY A 282 24.11 27.59 28.33
C GLY A 282 23.64 29.03 28.43
N ARG A 283 24.56 29.92 28.62
CA ARG A 283 24.36 31.34 28.38
C ARG A 283 24.05 31.49 26.88
N MET A 284 22.77 31.65 26.52
CA MET A 284 22.39 32.01 25.17
C MET A 284 22.58 33.52 24.99
N ARG A 285 23.51 33.91 24.16
CA ARG A 285 23.70 35.30 23.77
C ARG A 285 22.81 35.57 22.57
N VAL A 286 21.70 36.25 22.76
CA VAL A 286 20.85 36.70 21.65
C VAL A 286 21.33 38.07 21.23
N ASN A 287 21.81 38.20 19.98
CA ASN A 287 22.23 39.46 19.40
C ASN A 287 21.30 39.74 18.22
N GLY A 288 20.24 40.49 18.44
CA GLY A 288 19.23 40.79 17.41
C GLY A 288 17.93 41.33 17.99
N ILE A 289 17.03 41.71 17.10
CA ILE A 289 15.67 42.18 17.47
C ILE A 289 14.77 40.96 17.70
N VAL A 290 14.21 40.85 18.90
CA VAL A 290 13.20 39.83 19.22
C VAL A 290 11.82 40.50 19.19
N GLN A 291 10.99 40.11 18.23
CA GLN A 291 9.59 40.55 18.14
C GLN A 291 8.68 39.38 18.53
N GLY A 292 7.93 39.55 19.63
CA GLY A 292 6.96 38.56 20.11
C GLY A 292 6.85 38.56 21.63
N GLU A 293 5.91 37.75 22.13
CA GLU A 293 5.72 37.55 23.57
C GLU A 293 6.72 36.51 24.10
N ILE A 294 7.47 36.87 25.13
CA ILE A 294 8.40 35.96 25.81
C ILE A 294 7.79 35.53 27.13
N HIS A 295 7.38 34.28 27.24
CA HIS A 295 6.97 33.66 28.49
C HIS A 295 8.10 32.80 29.05
N GLY A 296 8.76 33.28 30.11
CA GLY A 296 9.83 32.53 30.77
C GLY A 296 10.47 33.29 31.93
N SER A 297 11.34 32.61 32.68
CA SER A 297 12.21 33.22 33.68
C SER A 297 13.59 33.42 33.14
N VAL A 298 14.11 34.65 33.24
CA VAL A 298 15.49 34.99 32.84
C VAL A 298 16.32 35.15 34.09
N ALA A 299 17.38 34.36 34.21
CA ALA A 299 18.38 34.50 35.28
C ALA A 299 19.65 35.06 34.66
N GLY A 300 19.95 36.32 34.90
CA GLY A 300 21.15 37.01 34.38
C GLY A 300 20.95 38.52 34.13
N THR A 301 21.89 39.14 33.47
CA THR A 301 21.82 40.57 33.06
C THR A 301 21.16 40.62 31.67
N MET A 302 20.06 41.33 31.54
CA MET A 302 19.41 41.61 30.27
C MET A 302 19.61 43.07 29.91
N ASN A 303 20.22 43.34 28.76
CA ASN A 303 20.37 44.67 28.19
C ASN A 303 19.45 44.73 26.96
N ALA A 304 18.34 45.40 27.05
CA ALA A 304 17.38 45.52 25.94
C ALA A 304 16.72 46.89 25.98
N ILE A 305 16.47 47.43 24.80
CA ILE A 305 15.56 48.57 24.61
C ILE A 305 14.18 47.95 24.43
N VAL A 306 13.25 48.31 25.29
CA VAL A 306 11.88 47.80 25.28
C VAL A 306 10.97 48.94 24.89
N ASP A 307 10.28 48.78 23.75
CA ASP A 307 9.26 49.72 23.28
C ASP A 307 7.88 49.09 23.55
N GLY A 308 7.18 49.61 24.57
CA GLY A 308 5.86 49.17 25.03
C GLY A 308 5.75 48.94 26.54
N ASP A 309 4.53 48.57 27.01
CA ASP A 309 4.24 48.30 28.42
C ASP A 309 4.90 47.01 28.92
N VAL A 310 5.88 47.12 29.80
CA VAL A 310 6.61 45.98 30.37
C VAL A 310 6.19 45.78 31.84
N GLN A 311 5.65 44.65 32.18
CA GLN A 311 5.52 44.17 33.53
C GLN A 311 6.67 43.24 33.91
N LEU A 312 7.67 43.77 34.63
CA LEU A 312 8.77 43.00 35.18
C LEU A 312 8.47 42.64 36.66
N THR A 313 8.36 41.36 36.95
CA THR A 313 8.32 40.89 38.34
C THR A 313 9.73 40.39 38.70
N VAL A 314 10.45 41.14 39.48
CA VAL A 314 11.78 40.77 39.97
C VAL A 314 11.63 39.92 41.22
N ILE A 315 12.02 38.65 41.12
CA ILE A 315 11.95 37.69 42.23
C ILE A 315 13.15 37.85 43.16
N SER A 316 14.31 38.23 42.63
CA SER A 316 15.51 38.66 43.39
C SER A 316 16.53 39.34 42.48
N GLY A 317 16.99 40.54 42.84
CA GLY A 317 18.00 41.28 42.08
C GLY A 317 17.77 42.81 42.11
N ASN A 318 18.78 43.62 41.81
CA ASN A 318 18.68 45.06 41.66
C ASN A 318 18.34 45.43 40.23
N VAL A 319 17.28 46.19 40.01
CA VAL A 319 16.94 46.81 38.72
C VAL A 319 17.53 48.22 38.74
N SER A 320 18.52 48.47 37.93
CA SER A 320 18.99 49.85 37.60
C SER A 320 18.40 50.23 36.25
N GLN A 321 17.51 51.18 36.23
CA GLN A 321 16.94 51.76 35.03
C GLN A 321 17.82 53.01 34.70
N GLU A 322 18.65 52.96 33.69
CA GLU A 322 19.27 54.16 33.10
C GLU A 322 18.22 54.80 32.19
N LEU A 323 17.64 55.90 32.65
CA LEU A 323 16.83 56.80 31.83
C LEU A 323 17.73 57.51 30.84
N ASP A 324 17.36 57.52 29.58
CA ASP A 324 18.09 58.18 28.51
C ASP A 324 18.17 59.70 28.81
N ASP A 325 19.40 60.27 28.80
CA ASP A 325 19.66 61.68 29.16
C ASP A 325 18.99 62.69 28.21
N ASN A 326 18.37 62.23 27.14
CA ASN A 326 17.67 63.08 26.18
C ASN A 326 16.28 63.57 26.71
N GLU A 327 15.60 62.85 27.60
CA GLU A 327 14.33 63.32 28.19
C GLU A 327 14.56 64.42 29.27
N LYS A 328 15.76 64.51 29.85
CA LYS A 328 16.06 65.55 30.86
C LYS A 328 16.30 66.93 30.24
N GLN A 329 16.55 67.03 28.94
CA GLN A 329 16.74 68.33 28.26
C GLN A 329 15.42 68.91 27.72
N GLU A 330 14.42 68.16 27.48
CA GLU A 330 13.10 68.69 27.06
C GLU A 330 12.29 69.28 28.22
N VAL A 331 12.42 68.73 29.43
CA VAL A 331 11.69 69.23 30.61
C VAL A 331 12.31 70.54 31.14
N GLN A 332 13.56 70.85 30.86
CA GLN A 332 14.17 72.11 31.30
C GLN A 332 13.97 73.29 30.34
N ASN A 333 13.43 73.06 29.14
CA ASN A 333 13.16 74.12 28.16
C ASN A 333 11.70 74.57 28.12
N GLU A 334 10.79 73.96 28.87
CA GLU A 334 9.37 74.40 29.00
C GLU A 334 9.12 75.30 30.17
N ASP A 335 10.11 75.59 31.05
CA ASP A 335 10.00 76.49 32.23
C ASP A 335 10.83 77.78 32.11
N GLN A 336 11.09 78.25 30.86
CA GLN A 336 11.65 79.63 30.67
C GLN A 336 10.77 80.50 29.79
#